data_37cdae69ef397627aecfe95d6d694a93
#
_entry.id   37cdae69ef397627aecfe95d6d694a93
#
_cell.length_a   1.000
_cell.length_b   1.000
_cell.length_c   1.000
_cell.angle_alpha   90.00
_cell.angle_beta   90.00
_cell.angle_gamma   90.00
#
_symmetry.space_group_name_H-M   'P 1'
#
loop_
_entity.id
_entity.type
_entity.pdbx_description
1 polymer ?
#
loop_
_entity_poly.entity_id
_entity_poly.type
_entity_poly.pdbx_seq_one_letter_code
_entity_poly.pdbx_strand_id
1 'polypeptide(L)'
;LLAEQQKTMTGTIEAIWLRPAARSPVEAVTHATAIADQGLAGDHAFGGRRQITILSREAWDSACHTFGSALDPRFRRANVMI
;
A
#
# COMPACT_ATOMS: atom_id res chain seq x y z
N LEU A 1 8.98 23.79 -13.54
CA LEU A 1 8.43 22.56 -14.10
C LEU A 1 8.20 21.51 -13.03
N LEU A 2 9.27 21.13 -12.38
CA LEU A 2 9.15 20.08 -11.36
C LEU A 2 8.28 20.51 -10.19
N ALA A 3 8.38 21.78 -9.80
CA ALA A 3 7.56 22.32 -8.73
C ALA A 3 6.08 22.28 -9.09
N GLU A 4 5.75 22.54 -10.34
CA GLU A 4 4.37 22.48 -10.80
C GLU A 4 3.82 21.07 -10.76
N GLN A 5 4.61 20.10 -11.17
CA GLN A 5 4.23 18.72 -11.10
C GLN A 5 3.99 18.27 -9.66
N GLN A 6 4.84 18.71 -8.76
CA GLN A 6 4.69 18.37 -7.33
C GLN A 6 3.42 18.94 -6.74
N LYS A 7 3.00 20.12 -7.17
CA LYS A 7 1.76 20.72 -6.68
C LYS A 7 0.54 19.86 -6.96
N THR A 8 0.54 19.13 -8.06
CA THR A 8 -0.61 18.34 -8.45
C THR A 8 -0.58 16.93 -7.88
N MET A 9 0.50 16.57 -7.22
CA MET A 9 0.70 15.20 -6.72
C MET A 9 0.58 15.12 -5.22
N THR A 10 -0.32 15.89 -4.64
CA THR A 10 -0.57 15.79 -3.21
C THR A 10 -1.56 14.68 -2.94
N GLY A 11 -1.30 13.95 -1.89
CA GLY A 11 -2.17 12.87 -1.46
C GLY A 11 -1.83 12.50 -0.02
N THR A 12 -2.65 11.64 0.56
CA THR A 12 -2.47 11.21 1.94
C THR A 12 -2.30 9.69 1.96
N ILE A 13 -1.27 9.23 2.64
CA ILE A 13 -1.10 7.81 2.93
C ILE A 13 -1.93 7.51 4.15
N GLU A 14 -2.91 6.63 4.03
CA GLU A 14 -3.81 6.27 5.13
C GLU A 14 -3.30 5.09 5.93
N ALA A 15 -2.58 4.17 5.30
CA ALA A 15 -2.06 3.01 6.00
C ALA A 15 -0.86 2.45 5.26
N ILE A 16 0.06 1.85 6.02
CA ILE A 16 1.23 1.15 5.50
C ILE A 16 1.26 -0.23 6.15
N TRP A 17 1.43 -1.26 5.32
CA TRP A 17 1.52 -2.63 5.79
C TRP A 17 2.77 -3.30 5.24
N LEU A 18 3.45 -4.05 6.07
CA LEU A 18 4.54 -4.90 5.64
C LEU A 18 4.08 -6.35 5.63
N ARG A 19 4.60 -7.10 4.69
CA ARG A 19 4.35 -8.54 4.56
C ARG A 19 5.66 -9.26 4.82
N PRO A 20 5.94 -9.67 6.07
CA PRO A 20 7.26 -10.25 6.39
C PRO A 20 7.55 -11.55 5.65
N ALA A 21 6.52 -12.30 5.31
CA ALA A 21 6.66 -13.54 4.58
C ALA A 21 5.43 -13.78 3.70
N ALA A 22 5.57 -14.68 2.73
CA ALA A 22 4.57 -14.89 1.69
C ALA A 22 3.17 -15.24 2.23
N ARG A 23 3.06 -15.92 3.33
CA ARG A 23 1.76 -16.36 3.89
C ARG A 23 1.51 -15.88 5.29
N SER A 24 2.36 -14.99 5.78
CA SER A 24 2.16 -14.42 7.10
C SER A 24 1.13 -13.29 7.04
N PRO A 25 0.48 -12.95 8.17
CA PRO A 25 -0.37 -11.77 8.23
C PRO A 25 0.44 -10.51 7.91
N VAL A 26 -0.24 -9.51 7.34
CA VAL A 26 0.40 -8.22 7.14
C VAL A 26 0.52 -7.49 8.48
N GLU A 27 1.57 -6.71 8.63
CA GLU A 27 1.83 -5.93 9.83
C GLU A 27 1.61 -4.45 9.54
N ALA A 28 0.73 -3.82 10.31
CA ALA A 28 0.52 -2.38 10.21
C ALA A 28 1.70 -1.65 10.84
N VAL A 29 2.26 -0.67 10.13
CA VAL A 29 3.36 0.14 10.62
C VAL A 29 3.04 1.61 10.40
N THR A 30 3.66 2.48 11.20
CA THR A 30 3.45 3.92 11.08
C THR A 30 4.37 4.56 10.05
N HIS A 31 5.47 3.89 9.73
CA HIS A 31 6.41 4.34 8.71
C HIS A 31 7.17 3.15 8.15
N ALA A 32 7.71 3.31 6.97
CA ALA A 32 8.56 2.30 6.34
C ALA A 32 9.59 3.00 5.47
N THR A 33 10.71 2.31 5.22
CA THR A 33 11.75 2.83 4.36
C THR A 33 11.61 2.25 2.97
N ALA A 34 11.43 3.12 1.97
CA ALA A 34 11.41 2.73 0.57
C ALA A 34 12.80 2.89 0.00
N ILE A 35 13.30 1.85 -0.64
CA ILE A 35 14.63 1.84 -1.25
C ILE A 35 14.45 1.73 -2.76
N ALA A 36 15.09 2.64 -3.49
CA ALA A 36 14.96 2.70 -4.94
C ALA A 36 15.28 1.35 -5.58
N ASP A 37 14.45 0.92 -6.49
CA ASP A 37 14.57 -0.34 -7.25
C ASP A 37 14.46 -1.60 -6.38
N GLN A 38 14.10 -1.48 -5.10
CA GLN A 38 13.99 -2.63 -4.21
C GLN A 38 12.61 -2.77 -3.57
N GLY A 39 12.01 -1.67 -3.13
CA GLY A 39 10.72 -1.69 -2.47
C GLY A 39 10.82 -1.28 -1.01
N LEU A 40 9.98 -1.84 -0.16
CA LEU A 40 9.95 -1.52 1.25
C LEU A 40 10.84 -2.45 2.05
N ALA A 41 11.74 -1.89 2.84
CA ALA A 41 12.58 -2.67 3.74
C ALA A 41 11.70 -3.46 4.72
N GLY A 42 12.00 -4.75 4.87
CA GLY A 42 11.23 -5.63 5.75
C GLY A 42 10.04 -6.32 5.11
N ASP A 43 9.72 -6.01 3.85
CA ASP A 43 8.67 -6.66 3.11
C ASP A 43 9.23 -7.85 2.31
N HIS A 44 8.46 -8.96 2.20
CA HIS A 44 8.97 -10.13 1.50
C HIS A 44 9.11 -9.90 -0.01
N ALA A 45 8.43 -8.91 -0.58
CA ALA A 45 8.56 -8.55 -1.99
C ALA A 45 9.77 -7.68 -2.28
N PHE A 46 10.57 -7.36 -1.25
CA PHE A 46 11.78 -6.56 -1.39
C PHE A 46 12.71 -7.20 -2.43
N GLY A 47 13.10 -6.41 -3.43
CA GLY A 47 13.93 -6.89 -4.53
C GLY A 47 13.20 -7.70 -5.60
N GLY A 48 11.89 -7.93 -5.45
CA GLY A 48 11.11 -8.69 -6.42
C GLY A 48 10.57 -7.82 -7.56
N ARG A 49 9.67 -8.40 -8.35
CA ARG A 49 9.08 -7.71 -9.51
C ARG A 49 7.98 -6.74 -9.10
N ARG A 50 7.19 -7.09 -8.10
CA ARG A 50 6.11 -6.24 -7.57
C ARG A 50 6.51 -5.79 -6.19
N GLN A 51 7.36 -4.79 -6.15
CA GLN A 51 8.00 -4.37 -4.92
C GLN A 51 7.07 -3.65 -3.96
N ILE A 52 6.18 -2.83 -4.48
CA ILE A 52 5.23 -2.07 -3.66
C ILE A 52 3.86 -2.17 -4.31
N THR A 53 2.86 -2.55 -3.53
CA THR A 53 1.47 -2.64 -3.99
C THR A 53 0.65 -1.56 -3.31
N ILE A 54 -0.09 -0.80 -4.10
CA ILE A 54 -0.88 0.34 -3.63
C ILE A 54 -2.37 0.03 -3.76
N LEU A 55 -3.13 0.35 -2.72
CA LEU A 55 -4.58 0.17 -2.68
C LEU A 55 -5.24 1.53 -2.48
N SER A 56 -6.22 1.86 -3.31
CA SER A 56 -7.00 3.08 -3.15
C SER A 56 -8.12 2.86 -2.14
N ARG A 57 -8.22 3.74 -1.16
CA ARG A 57 -9.32 3.73 -0.17
C ARG A 57 -10.67 3.84 -0.88
N GLU A 58 -10.79 4.76 -1.82
CA GLU A 58 -12.05 4.96 -2.52
C GLU A 58 -12.46 3.72 -3.30
N ALA A 59 -11.52 3.11 -4.02
CA ALA A 59 -11.81 1.91 -4.79
C ALA A 59 -12.20 0.75 -3.88
N TRP A 60 -11.53 0.62 -2.73
CA TRP A 60 -11.84 -0.43 -1.77
C TRP A 60 -13.23 -0.26 -1.18
N ASP A 61 -13.56 0.96 -0.74
CA ASP A 61 -14.86 1.24 -0.15
C ASP A 61 -15.98 1.03 -1.16
N SER A 62 -15.77 1.42 -2.41
CA SER A 62 -16.73 1.21 -3.48
C SER A 62 -16.97 -0.29 -3.73
N ALA A 63 -15.91 -1.07 -3.75
CA ALA A 63 -16.04 -2.51 -3.93
C ALA A 63 -16.78 -3.16 -2.76
N CYS A 64 -16.48 -2.77 -1.54
CA CYS A 64 -17.17 -3.27 -0.36
C CYS A 64 -18.66 -2.92 -0.39
N HIS A 65 -18.99 -1.72 -0.81
CA HIS A 65 -20.39 -1.30 -0.96
C HIS A 65 -21.13 -2.17 -1.98
N THR A 66 -20.50 -2.43 -3.11
CA THR A 66 -21.07 -3.27 -4.16
C THR A 66 -21.35 -4.69 -3.65
N PHE A 67 -20.45 -5.26 -2.86
CA PHE A 67 -20.64 -6.59 -2.31
C PHE A 67 -21.52 -6.60 -1.06
N GLY A 68 -21.85 -5.43 -0.51
CA GLY A 68 -22.66 -5.34 0.69
C GLY A 68 -21.95 -5.76 1.96
N SER A 69 -20.63 -5.73 1.98
CA SER A 69 -19.82 -6.20 3.10
C SER A 69 -18.66 -5.26 3.35
N ALA A 70 -18.42 -4.91 4.60
CA ALA A 70 -17.27 -4.10 4.99
C ALA A 70 -16.12 -5.05 5.34
N LEU A 71 -15.24 -5.28 4.39
CA LEU A 71 -14.09 -6.17 4.57
C LEU A 71 -12.85 -5.36 4.99
N ASP A 72 -11.98 -6.01 5.76
CA ASP A 72 -10.72 -5.40 6.15
C ASP A 72 -9.82 -5.31 4.92
N PRO A 73 -9.31 -4.09 4.57
CA PRO A 73 -8.44 -3.94 3.41
C PRO A 73 -7.16 -4.76 3.48
N ARG A 74 -6.74 -5.23 4.66
CA ARG A 74 -5.58 -6.10 4.79
C ARG A 74 -5.73 -7.42 4.05
N PHE A 75 -6.95 -7.83 3.72
CA PHE A 75 -7.17 -9.02 2.90
C PHE A 75 -6.55 -8.90 1.52
N ARG A 76 -6.38 -7.69 0.99
CA ARG A 76 -5.74 -7.47 -0.29
C ARG A 76 -4.22 -7.61 -0.22
N ARG A 77 -3.64 -7.60 0.98
CA ARG A 77 -2.21 -7.73 1.22
C ARG A 77 -1.39 -6.67 0.48
N ALA A 78 -1.96 -5.49 0.33
CA ALA A 78 -1.25 -4.35 -0.24
C ALA A 78 -0.26 -3.78 0.78
N ASN A 79 0.66 -2.94 0.32
CA ASN A 79 1.62 -2.28 1.20
C ASN A 79 1.13 -0.90 1.66
N VAL A 80 0.46 -0.17 0.78
CA VAL A 80 0.11 1.22 1.05
C VAL A 80 -1.34 1.47 0.65
N MET A 81 -2.10 2.12 1.52
CA MET A 81 -3.43 2.61 1.19
C MET A 81 -3.40 4.13 1.09
N ILE A 82 -3.92 4.65 0.03
CA ILE A 82 -3.98 6.09 -0.22
C ILE A 82 -5.40 6.58 -0.39
#